data_1b9d2b8a0c54a9eb769abaa4aece773b
#
_entry.id   1b9d2b8a0c54a9eb769abaa4aece773b
#
_cell.length_a   1.000
_cell.length_b   1.000
_cell.length_c   1.000
_cell.angle_alpha   90.00
_cell.angle_beta   90.00
_cell.angle_gamma   90.00
#
_symmetry.space_group_name_H-M   'P 1'
#
loop_
_entity.id
_entity.type
_entity.pdbx_description
1 polymer ?
#
loop_
_entity_poly.entity_id
_entity_poly.type
_entity_poly.pdbx_seq_one_letter_code
_entity_poly.pdbx_strand_id
1 'polypeptide(L)'
;HVLYTRGAAPGSQSFGCQFAGDHLTSFLGMTYAIRGGLTAAASGLPFWGVDVTGYDGFSDEETYLRWTEWAAFCPIMRYHGTEPREPWEYNEGTVKVYKRYAWLRENLLPYSYGLAVHAHETGMPLMRTLSMEIPGKTEFVNCDDEYFYGPDFLVAPIHSEGEYRNVIFPEGRWTDFWNNKVIEQAGEQKVYAPIDQIPVYLREGAFLPMELNGNLIPGESMTTSRKKCLVVTPPVTQRDGVWHRDRTDRVIYQMRPEENGFHMTVHGTGEWEYLLIKGLSDKPHSIRVNDR
;
A
#
# COMPACT_ATOMS: atom_id res chain seq x y z
N HIS A 1 21.25 -15.50 -0.40
CA HIS A 1 20.75 -15.32 0.98
C HIS A 1 20.40 -13.85 1.18
N VAL A 2 19.28 -13.58 1.83
CA VAL A 2 18.89 -12.23 2.28
C VAL A 2 19.10 -12.17 3.79
N LEU A 3 19.85 -11.16 4.25
CA LEU A 3 19.99 -10.90 5.68
C LEU A 3 18.74 -10.18 6.19
N TYR A 4 18.23 -10.67 7.30
CA TYR A 4 17.12 -10.08 8.03
C TYR A 4 17.59 -9.84 9.45
N THR A 5 18.02 -8.61 9.71
CA THR A 5 18.78 -8.26 10.94
C THR A 5 17.85 -7.59 11.96
N ARG A 6 18.10 -7.88 13.25
CA ARG A 6 17.49 -7.17 14.37
C ARG A 6 18.45 -6.07 14.83
N GLY A 7 17.90 -4.91 15.14
CA GLY A 7 18.70 -3.75 15.49
C GLY A 7 19.36 -3.10 14.29
N ALA A 8 19.28 -1.79 14.20
CA ALA A 8 19.78 -1.02 13.09
C ALA A 8 20.32 0.32 13.57
N ALA A 9 21.31 0.84 12.81
CA ALA A 9 21.86 2.17 12.94
C ALA A 9 22.02 2.76 11.53
N PRO A 10 22.27 4.06 11.39
CA PRO A 10 22.62 4.64 10.09
C PRO A 10 23.75 3.86 9.41
N GLY A 11 23.52 3.41 8.17
CA GLY A 11 24.41 2.53 7.43
C GLY A 11 23.94 1.06 7.37
N SER A 12 23.07 0.62 8.28
CA SER A 12 22.55 -0.76 8.31
C SER A 12 21.75 -1.13 7.07
N GLN A 13 21.13 -0.15 6.39
CA GLN A 13 20.38 -0.35 5.15
C GLN A 13 21.20 -0.99 4.02
N SER A 14 22.53 -0.90 4.11
CA SER A 14 23.45 -1.53 3.13
C SER A 14 23.57 -3.04 3.29
N PHE A 15 23.11 -3.62 4.39
CA PHE A 15 23.30 -5.03 4.74
C PHE A 15 22.07 -5.91 4.62
N GLY A 16 20.96 -5.39 4.13
CA GLY A 16 19.73 -6.16 3.95
C GLY A 16 18.50 -5.53 4.61
N CYS A 17 17.58 -6.39 5.03
CA CYS A 17 16.30 -5.95 5.61
C CYS A 17 16.37 -5.90 7.13
N GLN A 18 15.59 -5.00 7.74
CA GLN A 18 15.51 -4.85 9.17
C GLN A 18 14.26 -5.53 9.73
N PHE A 19 14.42 -6.15 10.88
CA PHE A 19 13.37 -6.81 11.62
C PHE A 19 12.98 -6.00 12.87
N ALA A 20 11.69 -5.80 13.07
CA ALA A 20 11.15 -4.97 14.15
C ALA A 20 11.38 -5.52 15.57
N GLY A 21 11.62 -6.82 15.69
CA GLY A 21 11.69 -7.52 16.99
C GLY A 21 10.39 -8.24 17.35
N ASP A 22 10.36 -8.79 18.55
CA ASP A 22 9.28 -9.65 19.03
C ASP A 22 8.17 -8.80 19.66
N HIS A 23 7.12 -8.54 18.89
CA HIS A 23 5.94 -7.82 19.37
C HIS A 23 4.95 -8.79 20.00
N LEU A 24 4.19 -8.30 20.97
CA LEU A 24 3.02 -9.02 21.49
C LEU A 24 1.98 -9.22 20.38
N THR A 25 1.33 -10.36 20.39
CA THR A 25 0.22 -10.70 19.52
C THR A 25 -1.05 -10.00 20.00
N SER A 26 -1.17 -8.70 19.71
CA SER A 26 -2.27 -7.84 20.15
C SER A 26 -2.35 -6.56 19.31
N PHE A 27 -3.45 -5.80 19.47
CA PHE A 27 -3.58 -4.46 18.88
C PHE A 27 -2.53 -3.48 19.42
N LEU A 28 -2.14 -3.58 20.70
CA LEU A 28 -1.06 -2.76 21.24
C LEU A 28 0.27 -3.07 20.57
N GLY A 29 0.58 -4.36 20.37
CA GLY A 29 1.75 -4.79 19.61
C GLY A 29 1.73 -4.26 18.18
N MET A 30 0.57 -4.29 17.51
CA MET A 30 0.38 -3.72 16.18
C MET A 30 0.65 -2.21 16.14
N THR A 31 0.12 -1.47 17.11
CA THR A 31 0.37 -0.02 17.23
C THR A 31 1.86 0.28 17.34
N TYR A 32 2.58 -0.45 18.19
CA TYR A 32 4.04 -0.27 18.30
C TYR A 32 4.78 -0.68 17.03
N ALA A 33 4.32 -1.72 16.34
CA ALA A 33 4.90 -2.17 15.09
C ALA A 33 4.72 -1.14 13.98
N ILE A 34 3.55 -0.51 13.85
CA ILE A 34 3.28 0.58 12.88
C ILE A 34 4.22 1.76 13.17
N ARG A 35 4.27 2.24 14.40
CA ARG A 35 5.14 3.35 14.83
C ARG A 35 6.62 3.04 14.63
N GLY A 36 7.02 1.81 14.97
CA GLY A 36 8.38 1.33 14.72
C GLY A 36 8.76 1.34 13.25
N GLY A 37 7.85 0.91 12.37
CA GLY A 37 8.05 0.93 10.92
C GLY A 37 8.18 2.33 10.35
N LEU A 38 7.34 3.26 10.79
CA LEU A 38 7.42 4.66 10.39
C LEU A 38 8.69 5.33 10.90
N THR A 39 9.12 5.01 12.11
CA THR A 39 10.39 5.49 12.68
C THR A 39 11.59 4.93 11.90
N ALA A 40 11.58 3.64 11.57
CA ALA A 40 12.61 3.01 10.76
C ALA A 40 12.70 3.67 9.37
N ALA A 41 11.56 3.88 8.73
CA ALA A 41 11.45 4.57 7.44
C ALA A 41 12.04 5.99 7.50
N ALA A 42 11.65 6.79 8.49
CA ALA A 42 12.17 8.14 8.71
C ALA A 42 13.68 8.16 9.07
N SER A 43 14.22 7.03 9.54
CA SER A 43 15.63 6.84 9.85
C SER A 43 16.46 6.29 8.67
N GLY A 44 15.87 6.22 7.45
CA GLY A 44 16.56 5.74 6.26
C GLY A 44 16.65 4.22 6.13
N LEU A 45 15.75 3.47 6.76
CA LEU A 45 15.65 2.00 6.70
C LEU A 45 14.43 1.58 5.87
N PRO A 46 14.53 1.58 4.53
CA PRO A 46 13.36 1.42 3.64
C PRO A 46 12.80 0.00 3.62
N PHE A 47 13.63 -1.01 3.92
CA PHE A 47 13.24 -2.42 3.89
C PHE A 47 13.08 -2.95 5.30
N TRP A 48 11.91 -2.71 5.84
CA TRP A 48 11.53 -3.08 7.20
C TRP A 48 10.37 -4.07 7.18
N GLY A 49 10.33 -4.95 8.18
CA GLY A 49 9.26 -5.90 8.35
C GLY A 49 9.06 -6.33 9.79
N VAL A 50 7.95 -7.00 10.00
CA VAL A 50 7.47 -7.47 11.29
C VAL A 50 6.95 -8.90 11.17
N ASP A 51 6.91 -9.61 12.27
CA ASP A 51 6.19 -10.88 12.35
C ASP A 51 4.69 -10.60 12.43
N VAL A 52 3.96 -11.02 11.43
CA VAL A 52 2.50 -10.96 11.36
C VAL A 52 1.97 -12.14 12.17
N THR A 53 1.23 -11.88 13.04
CA THR A 53 0.37 -11.12 13.88
C THR A 53 1.01 -10.76 15.24
N GLY A 54 2.25 -10.44 15.28
CA GLY A 54 3.11 -10.41 16.44
C GLY A 54 3.89 -11.72 16.60
N TYR A 55 4.93 -11.74 17.43
CA TYR A 55 5.79 -12.90 17.63
C TYR A 55 5.32 -13.77 18.78
N ASP A 56 4.96 -13.19 19.93
CA ASP A 56 4.72 -13.87 21.18
C ASP A 56 3.21 -14.07 21.44
N GLY A 57 2.82 -15.33 21.63
CA GLY A 57 1.45 -15.75 21.91
C GLY A 57 0.59 -16.02 20.66
N PHE A 58 -0.68 -16.41 20.89
CA PHE A 58 -1.70 -16.66 19.86
C PHE A 58 -2.69 -15.49 19.81
N SER A 59 -3.07 -15.04 18.63
CA SER A 59 -4.04 -13.95 18.45
C SER A 59 -5.49 -14.44 18.46
N ASP A 60 -6.41 -13.59 18.90
CA ASP A 60 -7.79 -13.72 18.48
C ASP A 60 -7.94 -13.46 16.98
N GLU A 61 -9.11 -13.81 16.42
CA GLU A 61 -9.38 -13.73 14.99
C GLU A 61 -9.33 -12.30 14.46
N GLU A 62 -9.90 -11.33 15.18
CA GLU A 62 -9.93 -9.94 14.75
C GLU A 62 -8.51 -9.36 14.69
N THR A 63 -7.71 -9.57 15.71
CA THR A 63 -6.30 -9.18 15.73
C THR A 63 -5.54 -9.82 14.56
N TYR A 64 -5.75 -11.12 14.29
CA TYR A 64 -5.13 -11.84 13.18
C TYR A 64 -5.44 -11.17 11.83
N LEU A 65 -6.72 -10.87 11.59
CA LEU A 65 -7.17 -10.28 10.34
C LEU A 65 -6.63 -8.86 10.15
N ARG A 66 -6.71 -8.00 11.17
CA ARG A 66 -6.23 -6.61 11.09
C ARG A 66 -4.72 -6.53 10.85
N TRP A 67 -3.93 -7.40 11.47
CA TRP A 67 -2.51 -7.50 11.18
C TRP A 67 -2.23 -7.98 9.74
N THR A 68 -2.98 -8.98 9.27
CA THR A 68 -2.87 -9.51 7.90
C THR A 68 -3.15 -8.43 6.85
N GLU A 69 -4.20 -7.67 7.06
CA GLU A 69 -4.61 -6.55 6.22
C GLU A 69 -3.51 -5.49 6.11
N TRP A 70 -2.99 -5.08 7.26
CA TRP A 70 -1.90 -4.10 7.32
C TRP A 70 -0.62 -4.61 6.67
N ALA A 71 -0.25 -5.85 6.92
CA ALA A 71 0.98 -6.45 6.40
C ALA A 71 1.04 -6.48 4.87
N ALA A 72 -0.10 -6.53 4.19
CA ALA A 72 -0.14 -6.46 2.73
C ALA A 72 0.40 -5.12 2.17
N PHE A 73 0.39 -4.07 2.98
CA PHE A 73 0.93 -2.73 2.67
C PHE A 73 2.20 -2.38 3.46
N CYS A 74 2.94 -3.40 3.90
CA CYS A 74 4.26 -3.25 4.49
C CYS A 74 5.36 -3.59 3.47
N PRO A 75 6.60 -3.10 3.62
CA PRO A 75 7.71 -3.49 2.76
C PRO A 75 7.93 -5.01 2.77
N ILE A 76 7.87 -5.64 3.94
CA ILE A 76 8.02 -7.08 4.12
C ILE A 76 6.81 -7.61 4.88
N MET A 77 6.20 -8.66 4.33
CA MET A 77 5.12 -9.43 4.95
C MET A 77 5.63 -10.83 5.28
N ARG A 78 5.69 -11.17 6.56
CA ARG A 78 6.21 -12.46 7.04
C ARG A 78 5.38 -12.97 8.20
N TYR A 79 4.93 -14.23 8.12
CA TYR A 79 4.31 -14.92 9.25
C TYR A 79 5.37 -15.71 10.01
N HIS A 80 5.52 -15.42 11.30
CA HIS A 80 6.43 -16.09 12.18
C HIS A 80 6.04 -15.80 13.64
N GLY A 81 6.24 -16.74 14.54
CA GLY A 81 5.95 -16.57 15.97
C GLY A 81 6.17 -17.83 16.78
N THR A 82 5.90 -17.76 18.07
CA THR A 82 6.03 -18.88 19.01
C THR A 82 4.89 -19.88 18.88
N GLU A 83 3.72 -19.42 18.43
CA GLU A 83 2.52 -20.21 18.21
C GLU A 83 2.17 -20.29 16.72
N PRO A 84 1.28 -21.22 16.29
CA PRO A 84 0.83 -21.32 14.91
C PRO A 84 0.32 -20.00 14.34
N ARG A 85 0.66 -19.71 13.08
CA ARG A 85 0.26 -18.50 12.33
C ARG A 85 -0.53 -18.81 11.06
N GLU A 86 -0.89 -20.07 10.89
CA GLU A 86 -1.63 -20.53 9.73
C GLU A 86 -3.10 -20.10 9.83
N PRO A 87 -3.72 -19.62 8.73
CA PRO A 87 -5.09 -19.11 8.77
C PRO A 87 -6.14 -20.20 9.04
N TRP A 88 -5.80 -21.48 8.83
CA TRP A 88 -6.69 -22.61 9.13
C TRP A 88 -6.78 -22.99 10.62
N GLU A 89 -5.97 -22.37 11.48
CA GLU A 89 -6.12 -22.46 12.94
C GLU A 89 -7.37 -21.71 13.45
N TYR A 90 -8.02 -20.93 12.59
CA TYR A 90 -9.24 -20.19 12.87
C TYR A 90 -10.43 -20.82 12.14
N ASN A 91 -11.13 -20.09 11.32
CA ASN A 91 -12.29 -20.55 10.58
C ASN A 91 -12.16 -20.28 9.07
N GLU A 92 -13.14 -20.77 8.28
CA GLU A 92 -13.14 -20.60 6.83
C GLU A 92 -13.21 -19.12 6.40
N GLY A 93 -13.86 -18.26 7.19
CA GLY A 93 -13.93 -16.83 6.94
C GLY A 93 -12.55 -16.20 7.00
N THR A 94 -11.78 -16.51 8.05
CA THR A 94 -10.39 -16.08 8.23
C THR A 94 -9.49 -16.55 7.07
N VAL A 95 -9.62 -17.81 6.67
CA VAL A 95 -8.89 -18.35 5.51
C VAL A 95 -9.21 -17.58 4.24
N LYS A 96 -10.48 -17.20 4.04
CA LYS A 96 -10.91 -16.44 2.87
C LYS A 96 -10.28 -15.03 2.85
N VAL A 97 -10.32 -14.33 3.97
CA VAL A 97 -9.73 -12.98 4.10
C VAL A 97 -8.21 -13.05 3.95
N TYR A 98 -7.55 -14.00 4.62
CA TYR A 98 -6.11 -14.23 4.46
C TYR A 98 -5.73 -14.41 2.98
N LYS A 99 -6.43 -15.30 2.26
CA LYS A 99 -6.19 -15.53 0.83
C LYS A 99 -6.35 -14.25 0.01
N ARG A 100 -7.37 -13.43 0.31
CA ARG A 100 -7.58 -12.14 -0.36
C ARG A 100 -6.38 -11.22 -0.21
N TYR A 101 -5.83 -11.08 1.00
CA TYR A 101 -4.68 -10.20 1.24
C TYR A 101 -3.35 -10.79 0.75
N ALA A 102 -3.19 -12.10 0.79
CA ALA A 102 -2.05 -12.77 0.16
C ALA A 102 -2.03 -12.53 -1.36
N TRP A 103 -3.18 -12.67 -2.04
CA TRP A 103 -3.30 -12.35 -3.46
C TRP A 103 -3.16 -10.85 -3.72
N LEU A 104 -3.71 -9.99 -2.87
CA LEU A 104 -3.50 -8.55 -3.01
C LEU A 104 -2.01 -8.19 -2.94
N ARG A 105 -1.26 -8.80 -2.03
CA ARG A 105 0.19 -8.62 -1.94
C ARG A 105 0.89 -9.02 -3.24
N GLU A 106 0.50 -10.15 -3.84
CA GLU A 106 0.99 -10.58 -5.15
C GLU A 106 0.58 -9.61 -6.27
N ASN A 107 -0.67 -9.12 -6.26
CA ASN A 107 -1.14 -8.15 -7.24
C ASN A 107 -0.33 -6.84 -7.21
N LEU A 108 0.10 -6.41 -6.02
CA LEU A 108 0.87 -5.19 -5.79
C LEU A 108 2.37 -5.38 -6.05
N LEU A 109 2.85 -6.59 -6.37
CA LEU A 109 4.28 -6.86 -6.51
C LEU A 109 4.97 -5.95 -7.54
N PRO A 110 4.41 -5.65 -8.74
CA PRO A 110 5.03 -4.74 -9.69
C PRO A 110 5.19 -3.33 -9.12
N TYR A 111 4.19 -2.82 -8.44
CA TYR A 111 4.24 -1.51 -7.77
C TYR A 111 5.28 -1.51 -6.64
N SER A 112 5.21 -2.50 -5.74
CA SER A 112 6.09 -2.61 -4.58
C SER A 112 7.56 -2.80 -4.99
N TYR A 113 7.82 -3.56 -6.06
CA TYR A 113 9.16 -3.73 -6.59
C TYR A 113 9.71 -2.43 -7.17
N GLY A 114 8.89 -1.68 -7.90
CA GLY A 114 9.27 -0.36 -8.40
C GLY A 114 9.60 0.61 -7.26
N LEU A 115 8.84 0.59 -6.17
CA LEU A 115 9.16 1.36 -4.97
C LEU A 115 10.48 0.91 -4.32
N ALA A 116 10.77 -0.40 -4.33
CA ALA A 116 12.02 -0.93 -3.78
C ALA A 116 13.23 -0.49 -4.60
N VAL A 117 13.13 -0.47 -5.93
CA VAL A 117 14.17 0.07 -6.80
C VAL A 117 14.36 1.57 -6.55
N HIS A 118 13.27 2.33 -6.47
CA HIS A 118 13.31 3.75 -6.14
C HIS A 118 13.96 4.01 -4.78
N ALA A 119 13.63 3.20 -3.77
CA ALA A 119 14.25 3.29 -2.45
C ALA A 119 15.76 3.01 -2.48
N HIS A 120 16.19 2.04 -3.29
CA HIS A 120 17.62 1.75 -3.50
C HIS A 120 18.37 2.93 -4.13
N GLU A 121 17.75 3.64 -5.06
CA GLU A 121 18.38 4.77 -5.77
C GLU A 121 18.38 6.07 -4.96
N THR A 122 17.32 6.32 -4.20
CA THR A 122 17.07 7.64 -3.57
C THR A 122 17.09 7.62 -2.05
N GLY A 123 16.96 6.45 -1.43
CA GLY A 123 16.73 6.31 0.00
C GLY A 123 15.27 6.53 0.44
N MET A 124 14.38 6.95 -0.46
CA MET A 124 12.97 7.18 -0.11
C MET A 124 12.27 5.85 0.20
N PRO A 125 11.74 5.65 1.42
CA PRO A 125 11.18 4.36 1.83
C PRO A 125 9.85 4.04 1.14
N LEU A 126 9.46 2.75 1.21
CA LEU A 126 8.16 2.29 0.73
C LEU A 126 7.02 2.76 1.64
N MET A 127 7.18 2.61 2.97
CA MET A 127 6.30 3.23 3.96
C MET A 127 6.81 4.63 4.27
N ARG A 128 5.96 5.65 4.16
CA ARG A 128 6.34 7.06 4.35
C ARG A 128 5.39 7.72 5.33
N THR A 129 5.89 8.43 6.31
CA THR A 129 5.03 9.28 7.14
C THR A 129 4.33 10.32 6.28
N LEU A 130 3.18 10.84 6.74
CA LEU A 130 2.48 11.92 6.05
C LEU A 130 3.40 13.14 5.87
N SER A 131 4.21 13.46 6.88
CA SER A 131 5.16 14.58 6.84
C SER A 131 6.31 14.40 5.83
N MET A 132 6.70 13.16 5.50
CA MET A 132 7.69 12.89 4.45
C MET A 132 7.12 13.14 3.06
N GLU A 133 5.87 12.76 2.84
CA GLU A 133 5.22 12.88 1.52
C GLU A 133 4.61 14.27 1.31
N ILE A 134 4.20 14.95 2.39
CA ILE A 134 3.61 16.29 2.38
C ILE A 134 4.35 17.17 3.39
N PRO A 135 5.55 17.65 3.05
CA PRO A 135 6.36 18.43 3.99
C PRO A 135 5.74 19.81 4.29
N GLY A 136 6.07 20.33 5.48
CA GLY A 136 5.66 21.67 5.91
C GLY A 136 4.26 21.76 6.53
N LYS A 137 3.55 20.67 6.67
CA LYS A 137 2.23 20.58 7.32
C LYS A 137 2.40 20.08 8.77
N THR A 138 2.20 20.98 9.73
CA THR A 138 2.43 20.70 11.17
C THR A 138 1.42 19.70 11.73
N GLU A 139 0.23 19.63 11.16
CA GLU A 139 -0.83 18.69 11.53
C GLU A 139 -0.44 17.22 11.33
N PHE A 140 0.54 16.93 10.46
CA PHE A 140 1.00 15.57 10.18
C PHE A 140 2.17 15.10 11.05
N VAL A 141 2.76 16.00 11.85
CA VAL A 141 3.96 15.66 12.64
C VAL A 141 3.69 14.57 13.68
N ASN A 142 2.50 14.55 14.24
CA ASN A 142 2.09 13.57 15.25
C ASN A 142 1.26 12.40 14.68
N CYS A 143 1.10 12.32 13.35
CA CYS A 143 0.42 11.22 12.70
C CYS A 143 1.38 10.02 12.62
N ASP A 144 1.24 9.06 13.54
CA ASP A 144 2.15 7.93 13.73
C ASP A 144 1.48 6.55 13.54
N ASP A 145 0.25 6.53 13.01
CA ASP A 145 -0.57 5.34 12.84
C ASP A 145 -1.23 5.24 11.45
N GLU A 146 -0.85 6.15 10.55
CA GLU A 146 -1.31 6.28 9.18
C GLU A 146 -0.15 6.73 8.30
N TYR A 147 -0.09 6.24 7.07
CA TYR A 147 1.09 6.46 6.23
C TYR A 147 0.78 6.34 4.73
N PHE A 148 1.73 6.81 3.92
CA PHE A 148 1.75 6.54 2.50
C PHE A 148 2.53 5.25 2.20
N TYR A 149 1.95 4.35 1.42
CA TYR A 149 2.67 3.24 0.79
C TYR A 149 3.00 3.61 -0.65
N GLY A 150 4.26 3.97 -0.88
CA GLY A 150 4.67 4.74 -2.06
C GLY A 150 4.02 6.12 -2.09
N PRO A 151 4.00 6.80 -3.25
CA PRO A 151 3.38 8.11 -3.39
C PRO A 151 1.85 8.06 -3.61
N ASP A 152 1.28 6.88 -3.80
CA ASP A 152 -0.06 6.73 -4.36
C ASP A 152 -1.12 6.22 -3.38
N PHE A 153 -0.73 5.44 -2.36
CA PHE A 153 -1.65 4.90 -1.38
C PHE A 153 -1.56 5.63 -0.05
N LEU A 154 -2.68 6.09 0.48
CA LEU A 154 -2.86 6.42 1.89
C LEU A 154 -3.41 5.18 2.60
N VAL A 155 -2.68 4.68 3.60
CA VAL A 155 -2.98 3.46 4.34
C VAL A 155 -3.24 3.82 5.80
N ALA A 156 -4.42 3.50 6.29
CA ALA A 156 -4.86 3.80 7.66
C ALA A 156 -5.32 2.52 8.38
N PRO A 157 -4.39 1.71 8.91
CA PRO A 157 -4.70 0.43 9.52
C PRO A 157 -5.63 0.58 10.74
N ILE A 158 -6.59 -0.32 10.90
CA ILE A 158 -7.33 -0.44 12.16
C ILE A 158 -6.44 -1.20 13.15
N HIS A 159 -6.05 -0.54 14.22
CA HIS A 159 -5.15 -1.07 15.24
C HIS A 159 -5.78 -1.05 16.65
N SER A 160 -7.09 -1.17 16.69
CA SER A 160 -7.92 -1.35 17.87
C SER A 160 -9.13 -2.21 17.53
N GLU A 161 -9.84 -2.71 18.51
CA GLU A 161 -11.09 -3.44 18.28
C GLU A 161 -12.13 -2.59 17.56
N GLY A 162 -12.89 -3.22 16.66
CA GLY A 162 -14.01 -2.64 15.96
C GLY A 162 -13.74 -2.30 14.49
N GLU A 163 -14.74 -1.69 13.88
CA GLU A 163 -14.83 -1.47 12.43
C GLU A 163 -14.81 0.02 12.06
N TYR A 164 -14.32 0.87 12.94
CA TYR A 164 -14.24 2.31 12.70
C TYR A 164 -12.87 2.86 13.01
N ARG A 165 -12.43 3.79 12.18
CA ARG A 165 -11.21 4.54 12.37
C ARG A 165 -11.38 5.99 11.96
N ASN A 166 -10.68 6.89 12.65
CA ASN A 166 -10.46 8.25 12.17
C ASN A 166 -9.28 8.25 11.20
N VAL A 167 -9.49 8.75 10.00
CA VAL A 167 -8.47 8.90 8.94
C VAL A 167 -8.28 10.38 8.66
N ILE A 168 -7.03 10.82 8.59
CA ILE A 168 -6.66 12.19 8.26
C ILE A 168 -6.40 12.26 6.75
N PHE A 169 -7.37 12.80 6.00
CA PHE A 169 -7.19 13.01 4.57
C PHE A 169 -6.42 14.31 4.34
N PRO A 170 -5.23 14.27 3.72
CA PRO A 170 -4.58 15.45 3.22
C PRO A 170 -5.42 16.16 2.16
N GLU A 171 -5.13 17.44 1.88
CA GLU A 171 -5.73 18.16 0.76
C GLU A 171 -5.55 17.41 -0.56
N GLY A 172 -6.57 17.47 -1.43
CA GLY A 172 -6.61 16.77 -2.71
C GLY A 172 -7.79 15.82 -2.81
N ARG A 173 -7.78 15.02 -3.85
CA ARG A 173 -8.84 14.07 -4.16
C ARG A 173 -8.37 12.64 -3.88
N TRP A 174 -9.15 11.91 -3.09
CA TRP A 174 -8.87 10.55 -2.70
C TRP A 174 -9.92 9.60 -3.24
N THR A 175 -9.53 8.41 -3.63
CA THR A 175 -10.46 7.38 -4.11
C THR A 175 -10.32 6.14 -3.24
N ASP A 176 -11.40 5.72 -2.59
CA ASP A 176 -11.43 4.47 -1.84
C ASP A 176 -11.05 3.30 -2.76
N PHE A 177 -10.03 2.56 -2.34
CA PHE A 177 -9.47 1.47 -3.15
C PHE A 177 -10.48 0.33 -3.40
N TRP A 178 -11.39 0.10 -2.46
CA TRP A 178 -12.32 -1.03 -2.51
C TRP A 178 -13.58 -0.74 -3.32
N ASN A 179 -14.20 0.42 -3.10
CA ASN A 179 -15.52 0.75 -3.62
C ASN A 179 -15.55 1.91 -4.63
N ASN A 180 -14.39 2.53 -4.94
CA ASN A 180 -14.23 3.68 -5.84
C ASN A 180 -14.90 4.98 -5.36
N LYS A 181 -15.37 5.07 -4.11
CA LYS A 181 -15.93 6.30 -3.56
C LYS A 181 -14.87 7.39 -3.54
N VAL A 182 -15.24 8.56 -4.03
CA VAL A 182 -14.37 9.74 -4.03
C VAL A 182 -14.56 10.54 -2.75
N ILE A 183 -13.45 11.01 -2.18
CA ILE A 183 -13.38 11.85 -0.98
C ILE A 183 -12.58 13.10 -1.35
N GLU A 184 -13.21 14.26 -1.22
CA GLU A 184 -12.60 15.57 -1.53
C GLU A 184 -12.46 16.45 -0.29
N GLN A 185 -13.11 16.05 0.80
CA GLN A 185 -13.03 16.78 2.07
C GLN A 185 -11.74 16.38 2.80
N ALA A 186 -10.83 17.33 2.95
CA ALA A 186 -9.63 17.18 3.77
C ALA A 186 -9.94 17.19 5.27
N GLY A 187 -8.98 16.73 6.06
CA GLY A 187 -9.05 16.66 7.51
C GLY A 187 -9.49 15.30 8.03
N GLU A 188 -9.74 15.24 9.34
CA GLU A 188 -10.07 13.99 10.01
C GLU A 188 -11.52 13.58 9.71
N GLN A 189 -11.70 12.33 9.30
CA GLN A 189 -13.01 11.73 9.02
C GLN A 189 -13.10 10.35 9.64
N LYS A 190 -14.22 10.06 10.29
CA LYS A 190 -14.53 8.72 10.80
C LYS A 190 -14.99 7.84 9.64
N VAL A 191 -14.25 6.77 9.36
CA VAL A 191 -14.54 5.82 8.29
C VAL A 191 -14.96 4.48 8.86
N TYR A 192 -15.86 3.80 8.15
CA TYR A 192 -16.24 2.42 8.42
C TYR A 192 -15.38 1.48 7.57
N ALA A 193 -14.81 0.47 8.19
CA ALA A 193 -14.04 -0.57 7.54
C ALA A 193 -14.41 -1.94 8.13
N PRO A 194 -15.18 -2.73 7.42
CA PRO A 194 -15.55 -4.08 7.86
C PRO A 194 -14.31 -4.94 8.08
N ILE A 195 -14.47 -6.03 8.82
CA ILE A 195 -13.36 -6.89 9.25
C ILE A 195 -12.53 -7.51 8.10
N ASP A 196 -12.96 -7.40 6.88
CA ASP A 196 -12.26 -7.88 5.70
C ASP A 196 -11.69 -6.75 4.82
N GLN A 197 -11.71 -5.49 5.31
CA GLN A 197 -11.23 -4.33 4.54
C GLN A 197 -10.45 -3.34 5.41
N ILE A 198 -9.18 -3.16 5.09
CA ILE A 198 -8.38 -2.06 5.63
C ILE A 198 -8.75 -0.74 4.94
N PRO A 199 -8.88 0.38 5.65
CA PRO A 199 -8.98 1.70 5.03
C PRO A 199 -7.75 2.03 4.19
N VAL A 200 -7.93 2.06 2.88
CA VAL A 200 -6.88 2.37 1.90
C VAL A 200 -7.47 3.22 0.79
N TYR A 201 -6.77 4.29 0.48
CA TYR A 201 -7.22 5.28 -0.50
C TYR A 201 -6.13 5.57 -1.52
N LEU A 202 -6.55 5.76 -2.76
CA LEU A 202 -5.68 6.19 -3.84
C LEU A 202 -5.67 7.71 -3.95
N ARG A 203 -4.48 8.28 -4.02
CA ARG A 203 -4.32 9.70 -4.31
C ARG A 203 -4.76 10.02 -5.73
N GLU A 204 -5.18 11.24 -6.00
CA GLU A 204 -5.36 11.76 -7.35
C GLU A 204 -4.10 11.59 -8.21
N GLY A 205 -4.25 11.22 -9.47
CA GLY A 205 -3.12 10.95 -10.36
C GLY A 205 -2.28 9.74 -9.95
N ALA A 206 -2.83 8.79 -9.20
CA ALA A 206 -2.15 7.55 -8.86
C ALA A 206 -1.79 6.75 -10.11
N PHE A 207 -0.61 6.11 -10.08
CA PHE A 207 -0.07 5.28 -11.14
C PHE A 207 0.39 3.95 -10.57
N LEU A 208 -0.45 2.93 -10.70
CA LEU A 208 -0.27 1.64 -10.03
C LEU A 208 -0.13 0.50 -11.05
N PRO A 209 1.06 0.12 -11.43
CA PRO A 209 1.30 -1.14 -12.12
C PRO A 209 0.95 -2.32 -11.21
N MET A 210 0.05 -3.17 -11.67
CA MET A 210 -0.43 -4.34 -10.94
C MET A 210 -0.51 -5.56 -11.85
N GLU A 211 -0.47 -6.74 -11.26
CA GLU A 211 -0.93 -7.97 -11.91
C GLU A 211 -2.25 -8.40 -11.29
N LEU A 212 -3.26 -8.63 -12.12
CA LEU A 212 -4.60 -9.03 -11.67
C LEU A 212 -5.02 -10.34 -12.35
N ASN A 213 -6.08 -10.95 -11.84
CA ASN A 213 -6.70 -12.10 -12.46
C ASN A 213 -7.52 -11.72 -13.71
N GLY A 214 -8.17 -12.68 -14.34
CA GLY A 214 -9.01 -12.44 -15.54
C GLY A 214 -10.24 -11.55 -15.29
N ASN A 215 -10.71 -11.45 -14.04
CA ASN A 215 -11.82 -10.58 -13.64
C ASN A 215 -11.37 -9.15 -13.31
N LEU A 216 -10.06 -8.90 -13.27
CA LEU A 216 -9.44 -7.62 -12.94
C LEU A 216 -9.77 -7.11 -11.52
N ILE A 217 -9.95 -8.03 -10.57
CA ILE A 217 -10.32 -7.73 -9.19
C ILE A 217 -9.10 -7.92 -8.27
N PRO A 218 -8.66 -6.87 -7.54
CA PRO A 218 -7.60 -6.99 -6.56
C PRO A 218 -7.96 -7.97 -5.42
N GLY A 219 -6.99 -8.80 -5.04
CA GLY A 219 -7.17 -9.80 -3.99
C GLY A 219 -7.79 -11.12 -4.44
N GLU A 220 -8.12 -11.28 -5.72
CA GLU A 220 -8.52 -12.57 -6.28
C GLU A 220 -7.33 -13.37 -6.82
N SER A 221 -7.50 -14.69 -6.82
CA SER A 221 -6.47 -15.64 -7.26
C SER A 221 -6.05 -15.44 -8.72
N MET A 222 -4.75 -15.43 -8.96
CA MET A 222 -4.14 -15.35 -10.30
C MET A 222 -3.65 -16.72 -10.82
N THR A 223 -4.06 -17.82 -10.23
CA THR A 223 -3.57 -19.15 -10.62
C THR A 223 -3.96 -19.56 -12.05
N THR A 224 -5.09 -19.07 -12.53
CA THR A 224 -5.61 -19.39 -13.87
C THR A 224 -5.33 -18.32 -14.90
N SER A 225 -5.09 -17.10 -14.48
CA SER A 225 -4.85 -15.97 -15.39
C SER A 225 -4.10 -14.86 -14.66
N ARG A 226 -3.06 -14.32 -15.30
CA ARG A 226 -2.36 -13.10 -14.86
C ARG A 226 -2.47 -12.06 -15.96
N LYS A 227 -2.91 -10.87 -15.62
CA LYS A 227 -3.09 -9.73 -16.51
C LYS A 227 -2.26 -8.56 -16.02
N LYS A 228 -1.41 -8.02 -16.87
CA LYS A 228 -0.65 -6.80 -16.58
C LYS A 228 -1.59 -5.61 -16.70
N CYS A 229 -1.83 -4.94 -15.60
CA CYS A 229 -2.78 -3.85 -15.47
C CYS A 229 -2.07 -2.57 -15.03
N LEU A 230 -2.47 -1.46 -15.60
CA LEU A 230 -2.19 -0.15 -15.08
C LEU A 230 -3.46 0.40 -14.43
N VAL A 231 -3.45 0.61 -13.13
CA VAL A 231 -4.55 1.24 -12.40
C VAL A 231 -4.19 2.70 -12.16
N VAL A 232 -5.09 3.62 -12.54
CA VAL A 232 -4.88 5.06 -12.40
C VAL A 232 -6.10 5.74 -11.79
N THR A 233 -5.87 6.91 -11.19
CA THR A 233 -6.94 7.84 -10.79
C THR A 233 -6.80 9.15 -11.57
N PRO A 234 -7.91 9.86 -11.88
CA PRO A 234 -7.83 11.17 -12.52
C PRO A 234 -7.03 12.15 -11.66
N PRO A 235 -6.09 12.90 -12.25
CA PRO A 235 -5.38 13.96 -11.54
C PRO A 235 -6.28 15.20 -11.40
N VAL A 236 -6.13 15.94 -10.29
CA VAL A 236 -6.70 17.29 -10.11
C VAL A 236 -5.67 18.35 -10.48
N THR A 237 -4.41 18.05 -10.21
CA THR A 237 -3.26 18.85 -10.63
C THR A 237 -2.35 18.03 -11.53
N GLN A 238 -1.46 18.69 -12.28
CA GLN A 238 -0.46 17.95 -13.06
C GLN A 238 0.37 17.07 -12.13
N ARG A 239 0.55 15.82 -12.53
CA ARG A 239 1.38 14.85 -11.83
C ARG A 239 2.33 14.16 -12.79
N ASP A 240 3.60 14.27 -12.50
CA ASP A 240 4.69 13.61 -13.21
C ASP A 240 5.33 12.58 -12.28
N GLY A 241 5.79 11.48 -12.81
CA GLY A 241 6.42 10.44 -12.00
C GLY A 241 7.24 9.45 -12.80
N VAL A 242 7.93 8.63 -12.04
CA VAL A 242 8.75 7.53 -12.57
C VAL A 242 8.35 6.25 -11.85
N TRP A 243 8.05 5.23 -12.61
CA TRP A 243 7.94 3.87 -12.09
C TRP A 243 9.10 3.02 -12.60
N HIS A 244 9.79 2.37 -11.69
CA HIS A 244 10.88 1.46 -11.99
C HIS A 244 10.33 0.05 -12.20
N ARG A 245 10.39 -0.44 -13.43
CA ARG A 245 10.07 -1.82 -13.75
C ARG A 245 11.11 -2.77 -13.18
N ASP A 246 12.39 -2.37 -13.30
CA ASP A 246 13.53 -3.01 -12.68
C ASP A 246 14.68 -1.99 -12.52
N ARG A 247 15.88 -2.44 -12.17
CA ARG A 247 17.06 -1.57 -11.95
C ARG A 247 17.56 -0.88 -13.22
N THR A 248 17.18 -1.33 -14.38
CA THR A 248 17.66 -0.86 -15.70
C THR A 248 16.58 -0.23 -16.54
N ASP A 249 15.33 -0.53 -16.25
CA ASP A 249 14.15 -0.12 -17.02
C ASP A 249 13.16 0.66 -16.16
N ARG A 250 12.78 1.83 -16.67
CA ARG A 250 11.86 2.74 -16.01
C ARG A 250 10.84 3.30 -16.99
N VAL A 251 9.67 3.55 -16.46
CA VAL A 251 8.57 4.22 -17.15
C VAL A 251 8.42 5.62 -16.57
N ILE A 252 8.45 6.62 -17.44
CA ILE A 252 8.16 8.02 -17.09
C ILE A 252 6.71 8.28 -17.49
N TYR A 253 5.93 8.82 -16.57
CA TYR A 253 4.55 9.19 -16.85
C TYR A 253 4.27 10.64 -16.50
N GLN A 254 3.33 11.22 -17.23
CA GLN A 254 2.79 12.55 -17.00
C GLN A 254 1.27 12.47 -17.07
N MET A 255 0.59 13.03 -16.09
CA MET A 255 -0.86 13.16 -16.06
C MET A 255 -1.25 14.62 -15.90
N ARG A 256 -2.20 15.07 -16.72
CA ARG A 256 -2.69 16.46 -16.69
C ARG A 256 -4.21 16.46 -16.69
N PRO A 257 -4.85 17.23 -15.78
CA PRO A 257 -6.30 17.41 -15.86
C PRO A 257 -6.68 18.16 -17.12
N GLU A 258 -7.84 17.83 -17.68
CA GLU A 258 -8.49 18.54 -18.79
C GLU A 258 -9.94 18.86 -18.37
N GLU A 259 -10.61 19.74 -19.11
CA GLU A 259 -11.96 20.21 -18.79
C GLU A 259 -12.97 19.06 -18.58
N ASN A 260 -12.87 18.02 -19.40
CA ASN A 260 -13.80 16.88 -19.37
C ASN A 260 -13.08 15.53 -19.18
N GLY A 261 -11.96 15.51 -18.44
CA GLY A 261 -11.19 14.28 -18.23
C GLY A 261 -9.74 14.53 -17.83
N PHE A 262 -8.85 13.74 -18.35
CA PHE A 262 -7.42 13.93 -18.18
C PHE A 262 -6.64 13.34 -19.36
N HIS A 263 -5.45 13.87 -19.57
CA HIS A 263 -4.49 13.34 -20.52
C HIS A 263 -3.35 12.66 -19.77
N MET A 264 -2.96 11.47 -20.21
CA MET A 264 -1.82 10.73 -19.66
C MET A 264 -0.86 10.37 -20.78
N THR A 265 0.41 10.70 -20.59
CA THR A 265 1.51 10.26 -21.46
C THR A 265 2.39 9.29 -20.68
N VAL A 266 2.78 8.22 -21.35
CA VAL A 266 3.64 7.20 -20.79
C VAL A 266 4.80 6.92 -21.74
N HIS A 267 6.04 7.06 -21.27
CA HIS A 267 7.26 6.79 -21.99
C HIS A 267 8.03 5.65 -21.33
N GLY A 268 8.39 4.64 -22.09
CA GLY A 268 9.12 3.46 -21.63
C GLY A 268 8.46 2.16 -22.05
N THR A 269 8.98 1.05 -21.56
CA THR A 269 8.59 -0.31 -21.97
C THR A 269 7.45 -0.90 -21.13
N GLY A 270 6.52 -0.08 -20.67
CA GLY A 270 5.33 -0.55 -19.97
C GLY A 270 4.42 -1.36 -20.91
N GLU A 271 4.40 -2.67 -20.76
CA GLU A 271 3.48 -3.56 -21.47
C GLU A 271 2.28 -3.85 -20.58
N TRP A 272 1.25 -2.99 -20.65
CA TRP A 272 -0.02 -3.24 -19.97
C TRP A 272 -1.06 -3.75 -20.97
N GLU A 273 -1.78 -4.80 -20.56
CA GLU A 273 -2.91 -5.34 -21.29
C GLU A 273 -4.20 -4.58 -20.99
N TYR A 274 -4.28 -3.97 -19.80
CA TYR A 274 -5.48 -3.27 -19.34
C TYR A 274 -5.13 -1.95 -18.65
N LEU A 275 -5.95 -0.94 -18.92
CA LEU A 275 -5.99 0.33 -18.19
C LEU A 275 -7.28 0.37 -17.35
N LEU A 276 -7.14 0.47 -16.05
CA LEU A 276 -8.25 0.59 -15.11
C LEU A 276 -8.27 1.99 -14.52
N ILE A 277 -9.35 2.72 -14.72
CA ILE A 277 -9.51 4.07 -14.18
C ILE A 277 -10.45 4.01 -12.98
N LYS A 278 -9.96 4.38 -11.80
CA LYS A 278 -10.72 4.43 -10.56
C LYS A 278 -11.10 5.88 -10.22
N GLY A 279 -12.17 6.06 -9.44
CA GLY A 279 -12.60 7.39 -9.00
C GLY A 279 -13.29 8.24 -10.06
N LEU A 280 -13.85 7.61 -11.09
CA LEU A 280 -14.78 8.28 -12.01
C LEU A 280 -16.20 8.21 -11.46
N SER A 281 -16.94 9.32 -11.55
CA SER A 281 -18.38 9.37 -11.23
C SER A 281 -19.22 8.64 -12.27
N ASP A 282 -18.80 8.71 -13.52
CA ASP A 282 -19.50 8.17 -14.68
C ASP A 282 -18.56 7.43 -15.63
N LYS A 283 -19.10 6.61 -16.51
CA LYS A 283 -18.33 6.00 -17.59
C LYS A 283 -17.80 7.09 -18.51
N PRO A 284 -16.51 7.02 -18.91
CA PRO A 284 -15.97 7.99 -19.87
C PRO A 284 -16.71 7.89 -21.20
N HIS A 285 -17.05 9.02 -21.80
CA HIS A 285 -17.67 9.07 -23.13
C HIS A 285 -16.73 8.56 -24.23
N SER A 286 -15.44 8.77 -24.06
CA SER A 286 -14.41 8.27 -24.99
C SER A 286 -13.08 8.06 -24.26
N ILE A 287 -12.34 7.07 -24.71
CA ILE A 287 -10.93 6.86 -24.35
C ILE A 287 -10.15 6.80 -25.66
N ARG A 288 -9.15 7.67 -25.82
CA ARG A 288 -8.22 7.64 -26.96
C ARG A 288 -6.90 7.10 -26.48
N VAL A 289 -6.39 6.08 -27.14
CA VAL A 289 -5.10 5.46 -26.83
C VAL A 289 -4.23 5.59 -28.07
N ASN A 290 -3.17 6.40 -27.97
CA ASN A 290 -2.21 6.70 -29.03
C ASN A 290 -2.88 7.18 -30.33
N ASP A 291 -2.58 8.37 -30.74
CA ASP A 291 -2.94 8.86 -32.08
C ASP A 291 -2.15 8.06 -33.15
N ARG A 292 -2.72 6.96 -33.62
CA ARG A 292 -2.33 6.25 -34.83
C ARG A 292 -3.42 6.37 -35.86
#